data_d6c297543bf8112a4a76f535c55f482f
#
_entry.id   d6c297543bf8112a4a76f535c55f482f
#
_cell.length_a   1.000
_cell.length_b   1.000
_cell.length_c   1.000
_cell.angle_alpha   90.00
_cell.angle_beta   90.00
_cell.angle_gamma   90.00
#
_symmetry.space_group_name_H-M   'P 1'
#
loop_
_entity.id
_entity.type
_entity.pdbx_description
1 polymer ?
#
loop_
_entity_poly.entity_id
_entity_poly.type
_entity_poly.pdbx_seq_one_letter_code
_entity_poly.pdbx_strand_id
1 'polypeptide(L)'
;KKSKLYADYSGSELASLTKRRLEHFQVDMNFEEIIELQRFDNYWKDKNSILDYIKIDVEGHELDVLDGFGDLIRRVRLIQFEFGGCNIDTRTFFQDFWYYFTEKEFLIFRITPRGPLLIKNYSEKDESFITTNYIALNTKL
;
A
#
# COMPACT_ATOMS: atom_id res chain seq x y z
N LYS A 1 7.08 -7.52 15.92
CA LYS A 1 7.07 -8.92 15.39
C LYS A 1 8.23 -9.07 14.41
N LYS A 2 9.03 -10.16 14.51
CA LYS A 2 10.07 -10.44 13.51
C LYS A 2 9.45 -11.04 12.26
N SER A 3 9.99 -10.66 11.09
CA SER A 3 9.61 -11.17 9.78
C SER A 3 10.85 -11.28 8.89
N LYS A 4 10.72 -12.00 7.77
CA LYS A 4 11.73 -12.02 6.71
C LYS A 4 11.40 -10.94 5.69
N LEU A 5 12.41 -10.24 5.22
CA LEU A 5 12.40 -9.37 4.05
C LEU A 5 13.16 -10.08 2.93
N TYR A 6 12.61 -10.12 1.75
CA TYR A 6 13.22 -10.71 0.56
C TYR A 6 13.57 -9.60 -0.42
N ALA A 7 14.71 -9.76 -1.09
CA ALA A 7 15.19 -8.81 -2.09
C ALA A 7 16.11 -9.51 -3.10
N ASP A 8 16.51 -8.84 -4.14
CA ASP A 8 17.53 -9.30 -5.08
C ASP A 8 18.95 -8.99 -4.54
N TYR A 9 19.10 -7.87 -3.83
CA TYR A 9 20.33 -7.49 -3.11
C TYR A 9 20.01 -6.64 -1.87
N SER A 10 21.02 -6.42 -1.02
CA SER A 10 20.88 -5.59 0.18
C SER A 10 20.58 -4.12 -0.18
N GLY A 11 19.47 -3.56 0.32
CA GLY A 11 19.05 -2.18 0.05
C GLY A 11 18.29 -1.99 -1.25
N SER A 12 17.82 -3.07 -1.87
CA SER A 12 16.99 -3.03 -3.07
C SER A 12 15.65 -2.34 -2.86
N GLU A 13 15.22 -1.57 -3.86
CA GLU A 13 13.88 -0.97 -3.91
C GLU A 13 12.76 -2.00 -4.12
N LEU A 14 13.11 -3.22 -4.60
CA LEU A 14 12.15 -4.32 -4.81
C LEU A 14 11.92 -5.15 -3.54
N ALA A 15 12.49 -4.75 -2.41
CA ALA A 15 12.40 -5.50 -1.16
C ALA A 15 10.95 -5.64 -0.68
N SER A 16 10.52 -6.87 -0.39
CA SER A 16 9.15 -7.20 0.03
C SER A 16 9.13 -8.24 1.14
N LEU A 17 8.07 -8.26 1.93
CA LEU A 17 7.83 -9.33 2.91
C LEU A 17 7.40 -10.65 2.23
N THR A 18 7.00 -10.60 0.98
CA THR A 18 6.71 -11.77 0.15
C THR A 18 7.88 -12.01 -0.81
N LYS A 19 8.37 -13.24 -0.89
CA LYS A 19 9.33 -13.63 -1.93
C LYS A 19 8.62 -13.61 -3.28
N ARG A 20 8.78 -12.51 -4.01
CA ARG A 20 8.13 -12.27 -5.30
C ARG A 20 8.72 -13.18 -6.39
N ARG A 21 7.91 -13.49 -7.39
CA ARG A 21 8.31 -14.27 -8.56
C ARG A 21 8.63 -13.33 -9.71
N LEU A 22 9.90 -12.92 -9.81
CA LEU A 22 10.37 -11.92 -10.76
C LEU A 22 11.35 -12.50 -11.82
N GLU A 23 11.43 -13.83 -11.93
CA GLU A 23 12.33 -14.52 -12.85
C GLU A 23 12.06 -14.12 -14.32
N HIS A 24 10.83 -13.80 -14.67
CA HIS A 24 10.44 -13.30 -15.99
C HIS A 24 11.02 -11.90 -16.30
N PHE A 25 11.46 -11.14 -15.29
CA PHE A 25 12.25 -9.92 -15.42
C PHE A 25 13.76 -10.17 -15.23
N GLN A 26 14.20 -11.42 -15.13
CA GLN A 26 15.59 -11.80 -14.82
C GLN A 26 16.08 -11.28 -13.47
N VAL A 27 15.17 -11.20 -12.49
CA VAL A 27 15.45 -10.77 -11.12
C VAL A 27 15.20 -11.95 -10.19
N ASP A 28 16.22 -12.31 -9.40
CA ASP A 28 16.18 -13.39 -8.43
C ASP A 28 16.10 -12.81 -7.00
N MET A 29 15.02 -13.05 -6.30
CA MET A 29 14.78 -12.62 -4.91
C MET A 29 15.47 -13.56 -3.91
N ASN A 30 16.80 -13.64 -3.96
CA ASN A 30 17.61 -14.59 -3.19
C ASN A 30 18.27 -13.97 -1.94
N PHE A 31 18.22 -12.67 -1.76
CA PHE A 31 18.64 -12.01 -0.53
C PHE A 31 17.54 -12.09 0.52
N GLU A 32 17.89 -12.47 1.74
CA GLU A 32 16.98 -12.54 2.88
C GLU A 32 17.55 -11.79 4.08
N GLU A 33 16.72 -11.00 4.74
CA GLU A 33 17.06 -10.29 5.97
C GLU A 33 15.96 -10.47 7.01
N ILE A 34 16.34 -10.58 8.29
CA ILE A 34 15.38 -10.58 9.39
C ILE A 34 15.17 -9.14 9.85
N ILE A 35 13.94 -8.69 9.76
CA ILE A 35 13.52 -7.34 10.18
C ILE A 35 12.51 -7.40 11.32
N GLU A 36 12.35 -6.28 12.02
CA GLU A 36 11.32 -6.13 13.03
C GLU A 36 10.17 -5.27 12.50
N LEU A 37 8.96 -5.80 12.55
CA LEU A 37 7.74 -5.11 12.16
C LEU A 37 7.03 -4.55 13.40
N GLN A 38 6.59 -3.32 13.29
CA GLN A 38 5.79 -2.65 14.30
C GLN A 38 4.55 -2.04 13.67
N ARG A 39 3.41 -2.15 14.33
CA ARG A 39 2.17 -1.48 13.91
C ARG A 39 2.31 0.03 14.13
N PHE A 40 1.81 0.82 13.20
CA PHE A 40 1.88 2.27 13.28
C PHE A 40 1.08 2.82 14.47
N ASP A 41 -0.09 2.25 14.78
CA ASP A 41 -0.92 2.64 15.91
C ASP A 41 -0.24 2.43 17.29
N ASN A 42 0.73 1.51 17.37
CA ASN A 42 1.56 1.31 18.56
C ASN A 42 2.78 2.24 18.60
N TYR A 43 3.31 2.59 17.42
CA TYR A 43 4.47 3.47 17.29
C TYR A 43 4.10 4.94 17.53
N TRP A 44 3.03 5.42 16.87
CA TRP A 44 2.61 6.81 16.92
C TRP A 44 1.96 7.14 18.27
N LYS A 45 2.61 8.01 19.06
CA LYS A 45 2.17 8.32 20.43
C LYS A 45 1.07 9.39 20.48
N ASP A 46 1.12 10.36 19.56
CA ASP A 46 0.11 11.40 19.49
C ASP A 46 -1.11 10.94 18.69
N LYS A 47 -2.07 10.36 19.42
CA LYS A 47 -3.31 9.82 18.82
C LYS A 47 -4.30 10.92 18.37
N ASN A 48 -4.06 12.19 18.72
CA ASN A 48 -4.97 13.30 18.46
C ASN A 48 -4.57 14.15 17.25
N SER A 49 -3.32 14.12 16.84
CA SER A 49 -2.84 14.85 15.68
C SER A 49 -3.44 14.34 14.37
N ILE A 50 -3.69 15.28 13.45
CA ILE A 50 -4.00 14.97 12.06
C ILE A 50 -2.69 14.74 11.32
N LEU A 51 -2.64 13.70 10.52
CA LEU A 51 -1.56 13.40 9.61
C LEU A 51 -1.96 13.90 8.22
N ASP A 52 -1.27 14.90 7.71
CA ASP A 52 -1.66 15.53 6.45
C ASP A 52 -1.45 14.64 5.24
N TYR A 53 -0.35 13.90 5.22
CA TYR A 53 0.03 13.06 4.08
C TYR A 53 0.82 11.82 4.51
N ILE A 54 0.44 10.68 3.94
CA ILE A 54 1.15 9.40 4.07
C ILE A 54 1.41 8.84 2.68
N LYS A 55 2.64 8.45 2.38
CA LYS A 55 2.96 7.60 1.22
C LYS A 55 3.22 6.17 1.70
N ILE A 56 2.56 5.20 1.07
CA ILE A 56 2.73 3.77 1.31
C ILE A 56 3.23 3.14 0.00
N ASP A 57 4.41 2.52 0.07
CA ASP A 57 5.11 1.92 -1.06
C ASP A 57 5.99 0.81 -0.47
N VAL A 58 5.41 -0.38 -0.35
CA VAL A 58 5.97 -1.51 0.40
C VAL A 58 5.86 -2.83 -0.37
N GLU A 59 5.81 -2.71 -1.69
CA GLU A 59 5.92 -3.82 -2.63
C GLU A 59 4.92 -4.96 -2.35
N GLY A 60 3.60 -4.59 -2.28
CA GLY A 60 2.48 -5.50 -2.20
C GLY A 60 1.90 -5.71 -0.79
N HIS A 61 2.44 -5.06 0.24
CA HIS A 61 1.96 -5.12 1.62
C HIS A 61 1.27 -3.82 2.08
N GLU A 62 0.75 -3.03 1.15
CA GLU A 62 0.09 -1.75 1.43
C GLU A 62 -1.13 -1.92 2.34
N LEU A 63 -1.93 -2.98 2.14
CA LEU A 63 -3.08 -3.28 3.00
C LEU A 63 -2.65 -3.63 4.42
N ASP A 64 -1.55 -4.37 4.59
CA ASP A 64 -1.01 -4.70 5.92
C ASP A 64 -0.56 -3.44 6.65
N VAL A 65 0.05 -2.48 5.93
CA VAL A 65 0.41 -1.17 6.48
C VAL A 65 -0.83 -0.40 6.89
N LEU A 66 -1.85 -0.34 6.02
CA LEU A 66 -3.13 0.32 6.30
C LEU A 66 -3.81 -0.27 7.54
N ASP A 67 -3.84 -1.59 7.68
CA ASP A 67 -4.34 -2.27 8.89
C ASP A 67 -3.51 -1.94 10.13
N GLY A 68 -2.21 -1.69 9.95
CA GLY A 68 -1.31 -1.25 11.00
C GLY A 68 -1.61 0.13 11.59
N PHE A 69 -2.38 0.96 10.89
CA PHE A 69 -2.86 2.24 11.42
C PHE A 69 -4.03 2.08 12.40
N GLY A 70 -4.82 1.00 12.28
CA GLY A 70 -6.05 0.85 13.07
C GLY A 70 -6.97 2.08 12.91
N ASP A 71 -7.53 2.58 14.00
CA ASP A 71 -8.43 3.75 13.97
C ASP A 71 -7.70 5.07 13.62
N LEU A 72 -6.38 5.14 13.74
CA LEU A 72 -5.60 6.33 13.36
C LEU A 72 -5.73 6.67 11.88
N ILE A 73 -6.09 5.71 11.03
CA ILE A 73 -6.30 5.96 9.60
C ILE A 73 -7.34 7.06 9.37
N ARG A 74 -8.34 7.19 10.25
CA ARG A 74 -9.38 8.24 10.18
C ARG A 74 -8.85 9.65 10.46
N ARG A 75 -7.62 9.76 10.96
CA ARG A 75 -6.91 11.02 11.18
C ARG A 75 -5.90 11.37 10.10
N VAL A 76 -5.81 10.54 9.07
CA VAL A 76 -4.98 10.82 7.90
C VAL A 76 -5.83 11.56 6.87
N ARG A 77 -5.33 12.71 6.40
CA ARG A 77 -6.03 13.52 5.39
C ARG A 77 -5.89 12.94 3.99
N LEU A 78 -4.68 12.58 3.61
CA LEU A 78 -4.37 12.08 2.29
C LEU A 78 -3.38 10.92 2.36
N ILE A 79 -3.70 9.84 1.65
CA ILE A 79 -2.86 8.65 1.56
C ILE A 79 -2.56 8.40 0.09
N GLN A 80 -1.27 8.33 -0.24
CA GLN A 80 -0.82 7.81 -1.54
C GLN A 80 -0.40 6.36 -1.35
N PHE A 81 -0.86 5.48 -2.23
CA PHE A 81 -0.48 4.07 -2.22
C PHE A 81 -0.27 3.57 -3.65
N GLU A 82 0.49 2.50 -3.78
CA GLU A 82 0.71 1.82 -5.05
C GLU A 82 -0.16 0.57 -5.14
N PHE A 83 -0.66 0.29 -6.35
CA PHE A 83 -1.28 -0.99 -6.70
C PHE A 83 -0.77 -1.43 -8.07
N GLY A 84 -0.38 -2.70 -8.17
CA GLY A 84 0.19 -3.20 -9.43
C GLY A 84 0.71 -4.63 -9.36
N GLY A 85 1.81 -4.88 -10.06
CA GLY A 85 2.38 -6.23 -10.23
C GLY A 85 2.76 -6.94 -8.92
N CYS A 86 3.18 -6.19 -7.89
CA CYS A 86 3.50 -6.75 -6.57
C CYS A 86 2.27 -7.42 -5.90
N ASN A 87 1.07 -6.91 -6.19
CA ASN A 87 -0.18 -7.44 -5.64
C ASN A 87 -0.57 -8.81 -6.24
N ILE A 88 0.00 -9.20 -7.38
CA ILE A 88 -0.15 -10.56 -7.92
C ILE A 88 0.48 -11.58 -6.98
N ASP A 89 1.67 -11.28 -6.45
CA ASP A 89 2.40 -12.18 -5.56
C ASP A 89 1.76 -12.26 -4.17
N THR A 90 1.23 -11.14 -3.65
CA THR A 90 0.57 -11.08 -2.35
C THR A 90 -0.90 -11.48 -2.37
N ARG A 91 -1.49 -11.69 -3.57
CA ARG A 91 -2.91 -12.03 -3.77
C ARG A 91 -3.86 -10.99 -3.21
N THR A 92 -3.47 -9.72 -3.30
CA THR A 92 -4.31 -8.58 -2.97
C THR A 92 -4.90 -7.98 -4.25
N PHE A 93 -6.11 -7.48 -4.16
CA PHE A 93 -6.86 -6.95 -5.30
C PHE A 93 -7.18 -5.48 -5.07
N PHE A 94 -7.40 -4.73 -6.15
CA PHE A 94 -7.84 -3.34 -6.02
C PHE A 94 -9.20 -3.23 -5.29
N GLN A 95 -10.02 -4.24 -5.42
CA GLN A 95 -11.28 -4.38 -4.70
C GLN A 95 -11.09 -4.28 -3.17
N ASP A 96 -10.03 -4.88 -2.64
CA ASP A 96 -9.73 -4.85 -1.20
C ASP A 96 -9.44 -3.41 -0.73
N PHE A 97 -8.66 -2.65 -1.50
CA PHE A 97 -8.40 -1.23 -1.26
C PHE A 97 -9.69 -0.39 -1.40
N TRP A 98 -10.49 -0.69 -2.40
CA TRP A 98 -11.75 0.00 -2.64
C TRP A 98 -12.66 -0.06 -1.41
N TYR A 99 -12.94 -1.25 -0.91
CA TYR A 99 -13.78 -1.43 0.28
C TYR A 99 -13.13 -0.87 1.53
N TYR A 100 -11.83 -1.12 1.73
CA TYR A 100 -11.10 -0.58 2.89
C TYR A 100 -11.27 0.93 3.02
N PHE A 101 -11.11 1.66 1.93
CA PHE A 101 -11.16 3.12 1.94
C PHE A 101 -12.59 3.66 1.93
N THR A 102 -13.48 3.12 1.12
CA THR A 102 -14.86 3.64 1.01
C THR A 102 -15.66 3.43 2.28
N GLU A 103 -15.48 2.31 2.98
CA GLU A 103 -16.08 2.05 4.29
C GLU A 103 -15.60 3.02 5.38
N LYS A 104 -14.47 3.66 5.17
CA LYS A 104 -13.87 4.68 6.05
C LYS A 104 -14.07 6.11 5.54
N GLU A 105 -14.95 6.27 4.54
CA GLU A 105 -15.34 7.56 3.96
C GLU A 105 -14.19 8.31 3.27
N PHE A 106 -13.30 7.58 2.60
CA PHE A 106 -12.32 8.14 1.69
C PHE A 106 -12.81 8.08 0.24
N LEU A 107 -12.43 9.09 -0.55
CA LEU A 107 -12.53 9.09 -2.01
C LEU A 107 -11.22 8.58 -2.60
N ILE A 108 -11.31 7.71 -3.61
CA ILE A 108 -10.13 7.15 -4.26
C ILE A 108 -9.94 7.79 -5.64
N PHE A 109 -8.72 8.21 -5.92
CA PHE A 109 -8.30 8.76 -7.20
C PHE A 109 -7.14 7.95 -7.77
N ARG A 110 -7.20 7.64 -9.05
CA ARG A 110 -6.06 7.15 -9.80
C ARG A 110 -5.20 8.32 -10.25
N ILE A 111 -3.88 8.26 -10.04
CA ILE A 111 -2.96 9.27 -10.56
C ILE A 111 -2.71 8.99 -12.04
N THR A 112 -2.96 9.99 -12.88
CA THR A 112 -2.75 9.92 -14.32
C THR A 112 -1.86 11.08 -14.79
N PRO A 113 -1.25 11.02 -16.00
CA PRO A 113 -0.48 12.14 -16.54
C PRO A 113 -1.29 13.44 -16.71
N ARG A 114 -2.63 13.34 -16.69
CA ARG A 114 -3.54 14.47 -16.81
C ARG A 114 -4.09 14.95 -15.46
N GLY A 115 -3.61 14.36 -14.36
CA GLY A 115 -4.06 14.65 -13.00
C GLY A 115 -4.83 13.48 -12.36
N PRO A 116 -5.33 13.67 -11.14
CA PRO A 116 -6.06 12.65 -10.41
C PRO A 116 -7.44 12.41 -11.05
N LEU A 117 -7.77 11.15 -11.30
CA LEU A 117 -9.05 10.69 -11.82
C LEU A 117 -9.84 10.00 -10.71
N LEU A 118 -10.98 10.57 -10.33
CA LEU A 118 -11.86 9.98 -9.32
C LEU A 118 -12.43 8.65 -9.79
N ILE A 119 -12.28 7.61 -8.97
CA ILE A 119 -12.92 6.31 -9.14
C ILE A 119 -14.22 6.34 -8.34
N LYS A 120 -15.34 6.58 -9.03
CA LYS A 120 -16.66 6.71 -8.37
C LYS A 120 -17.23 5.37 -7.90
N ASN A 121 -17.02 4.33 -8.68
CA ASN A 121 -17.50 2.98 -8.42
C ASN A 121 -16.41 2.00 -8.80
N TYR A 122 -16.27 0.94 -8.02
CA TYR A 122 -15.39 -0.17 -8.36
C TYR A 122 -15.90 -0.91 -9.60
N SER A 123 -14.98 -1.38 -10.40
CA SER A 123 -15.21 -2.26 -11.55
C SER A 123 -14.05 -3.24 -11.68
N GLU A 124 -14.28 -4.45 -12.18
CA GLU A 124 -13.23 -5.43 -12.45
C GLU A 124 -12.14 -4.91 -13.43
N LYS A 125 -12.41 -3.85 -14.16
CA LYS A 125 -11.42 -3.14 -15.00
C LYS A 125 -10.37 -2.40 -14.19
N ASP A 126 -10.67 -2.11 -12.92
CA ASP A 126 -9.74 -1.47 -11.99
C ASP A 126 -8.67 -2.46 -11.49
N GLU A 127 -8.90 -3.77 -11.66
CA GLU A 127 -7.92 -4.84 -11.39
C GLU A 127 -6.80 -4.88 -12.44
N SER A 128 -6.31 -3.72 -12.82
CA SER A 128 -5.17 -3.60 -13.72
C SER A 128 -3.88 -3.70 -12.90
N PHE A 129 -3.22 -4.86 -12.94
CA PHE A 129 -1.94 -5.09 -12.26
C PHE A 129 -0.75 -4.39 -12.94
N ILE A 130 -1.01 -3.33 -13.68
CA ILE A 130 0.02 -2.38 -14.15
C ILE A 130 0.24 -1.38 -13.03
N THR A 131 1.46 -1.35 -12.51
CA THR A 131 1.86 -0.51 -11.39
C THR A 131 1.43 0.94 -11.58
N THR A 132 0.61 1.42 -10.66
CA THR A 132 0.02 2.75 -10.69
C THR A 132 -0.14 3.29 -9.27
N ASN A 133 0.06 4.58 -9.10
CA ASN A 133 -0.17 5.25 -7.83
C ASN A 133 -1.62 5.74 -7.73
N TYR A 134 -2.17 5.64 -6.54
CA TYR A 134 -3.51 6.08 -6.16
C TYR A 134 -3.45 7.05 -4.98
N ILE A 135 -4.48 7.85 -4.85
CA ILE A 135 -4.69 8.74 -3.71
C ILE A 135 -6.02 8.40 -3.06
N ALA A 136 -6.01 8.21 -1.75
CA ALA A 136 -7.21 8.17 -0.94
C ALA A 136 -7.32 9.47 -0.14
N LEU A 137 -8.40 10.22 -0.34
CA LEU A 137 -8.67 11.50 0.30
C LEU A 137 -9.77 11.33 1.35
N ASN A 138 -9.48 11.68 2.58
CA ASN A 138 -10.45 11.65 3.68
C ASN A 138 -11.48 12.76 3.53
N THR A 139 -12.76 12.41 3.45
CA THR A 139 -13.85 13.39 3.28
C THR A 139 -14.30 14.05 4.59
N LYS A 140 -13.75 13.63 5.73
CA LYS A 140 -14.11 14.14 7.08
C LYS A 140 -13.09 15.11 7.67
N LEU A 141 -11.96 15.31 6.99
CA LEU A 141 -10.89 16.23 7.36
C LEU A 141 -10.71 17.31 6.26
#